data_7b04afbeec7157c1c7e426c89729ae70
#
_entry.id   7b04afbeec7157c1c7e426c89729ae70
#
_cell.length_a   1.000
_cell.length_b   1.000
_cell.length_c   1.000
_cell.angle_alpha   90.00
_cell.angle_beta   90.00
_cell.angle_gamma   90.00
#
_symmetry.space_group_name_H-M   'P 1'
#
loop_
_entity.id
_entity.type
_entity.pdbx_description
1 polymer ?
#
loop_
_entity_poly.entity_id
_entity_poly.type
_entity_poly.pdbx_seq_one_letter_code
_entity_poly.pdbx_strand_id
1 'polypeptide(L)'
;LDEPTTGLDPQTRQLIWNVIEKLQKTENMTVFLTTHYMEEAANAGYVVILDKGSVAAEGTPFELKNDYVQDIVSVYGVSEDEIKSLNREYKKIRDGYQIKVRNTKEATKLIVEHQDLFMDYEVVKGGMDDVFLAVTGKKLGGEH
;
A
#
# COMPACT_ATOMS: atom_id res chain seq x y z
N LEU A 1 -2.46 -7.83 22.32
CA LEU A 1 -1.06 -8.20 22.04
C LEU A 1 -0.28 -6.93 21.69
N ASP A 2 0.85 -6.74 22.36
CA ASP A 2 1.72 -5.59 22.14
C ASP A 2 2.95 -6.04 21.34
N GLU A 3 3.07 -5.59 20.09
CA GLU A 3 4.14 -5.92 19.15
C GLU A 3 4.53 -7.42 19.15
N PRO A 4 3.58 -8.34 18.91
CA PRO A 4 3.77 -9.77 19.20
C PRO A 4 4.83 -10.45 18.34
N THR A 5 5.22 -9.84 17.22
CA THR A 5 6.13 -10.43 16.23
C THR A 5 7.48 -9.73 16.13
N THR A 6 7.74 -8.74 16.99
CA THR A 6 9.00 -8.00 17.00
C THR A 6 10.19 -8.95 17.27
N GLY A 7 11.23 -8.83 16.45
CA GLY A 7 12.45 -9.63 16.54
C GLY A 7 12.36 -11.04 15.96
N LEU A 8 11.23 -11.41 15.38
CA LEU A 8 11.02 -12.72 14.77
C LEU A 8 11.36 -12.68 13.27
N ASP A 9 11.84 -13.81 12.74
CA ASP A 9 12.03 -14.01 11.32
C ASP A 9 10.68 -14.09 10.57
N PRO A 10 10.64 -13.88 9.25
CA PRO A 10 9.41 -13.85 8.48
C PRO A 10 8.57 -15.13 8.56
N GLN A 11 9.21 -16.29 8.62
CA GLN A 11 8.50 -17.58 8.73
C GLN A 11 7.79 -17.72 10.07
N THR A 12 8.47 -17.38 11.15
CA THR A 12 7.90 -17.42 12.50
C THR A 12 6.77 -16.40 12.64
N ARG A 13 6.91 -15.21 12.07
CA ARG A 13 5.81 -14.24 12.01
C ARG A 13 4.57 -14.81 11.32
N GLN A 14 4.75 -15.46 10.18
CA GLN A 14 3.64 -16.07 9.44
C GLN A 14 2.94 -17.16 10.26
N LEU A 15 3.69 -17.97 11.00
CA LEU A 15 3.10 -18.99 11.89
C LEU A 15 2.24 -18.36 12.98
N ILE A 16 2.70 -17.29 13.61
CA ILE A 16 1.92 -16.57 14.64
C ILE A 16 0.64 -15.99 14.03
N TRP A 17 0.70 -15.38 12.86
CA TRP A 17 -0.47 -14.88 12.16
C TRP A 17 -1.47 -15.97 11.84
N ASN A 18 -1.03 -17.13 11.37
CA ASN A 18 -1.89 -18.28 11.10
C ASN A 18 -2.61 -18.76 12.37
N VAL A 19 -1.92 -18.74 13.52
CA VAL A 19 -2.54 -19.09 14.82
C VAL A 19 -3.58 -18.06 15.23
N ILE A 20 -3.28 -16.76 15.09
CA ILE A 20 -4.21 -15.65 15.40
C ILE A 20 -5.46 -15.76 14.54
N GLU A 21 -5.33 -15.93 13.24
CA GLU A 21 -6.45 -16.10 12.32
C GLU A 21 -7.31 -17.34 12.66
N LYS A 22 -6.64 -18.44 13.00
CA LYS A 22 -7.35 -19.66 13.43
C LYS A 22 -8.18 -19.40 14.68
N LEU A 23 -7.60 -18.78 15.69
CA LEU A 23 -8.30 -18.43 16.92
C LEU A 23 -9.47 -17.48 16.70
N GLN A 24 -9.30 -16.49 15.84
CA GLN A 24 -10.39 -15.60 15.45
C GLN A 24 -11.58 -16.36 14.84
N LYS A 25 -11.28 -17.31 13.94
CA LYS A 25 -12.32 -18.07 13.21
C LYS A 25 -12.97 -19.14 14.09
N THR A 26 -12.20 -19.84 14.91
CA THR A 26 -12.72 -20.96 15.71
C THR A 26 -13.35 -20.54 17.04
N GLU A 27 -12.81 -19.53 17.67
CA GLU A 27 -13.24 -19.05 18.99
C GLU A 27 -14.05 -17.75 18.95
N ASN A 28 -14.31 -17.24 17.74
CA ASN A 28 -15.00 -15.97 17.53
C ASN A 28 -14.40 -14.81 18.35
N MET A 29 -13.06 -14.79 18.44
CA MET A 29 -12.32 -13.83 19.24
C MET A 29 -12.08 -12.52 18.47
N THR A 30 -12.19 -11.41 19.18
CA THR A 30 -11.62 -10.13 18.69
C THR A 30 -10.19 -10.03 19.17
N VAL A 31 -9.26 -9.87 18.22
CA VAL A 31 -7.84 -9.71 18.52
C VAL A 31 -7.44 -8.24 18.30
N PHE A 32 -6.94 -7.63 19.33
CA PHE A 32 -6.34 -6.30 19.30
C PHE A 32 -4.82 -6.44 19.47
N LEU A 33 -4.06 -5.84 18.56
CA LEU A 33 -2.61 -5.84 18.62
C LEU A 33 -2.01 -4.50 18.20
N THR A 34 -0.81 -4.21 18.70
CA THR A 34 0.01 -3.11 18.23
C THR A 34 1.14 -3.64 17.37
N THR A 35 1.51 -2.90 16.34
CA THR A 35 2.63 -3.23 15.45
C THR A 35 3.19 -1.98 14.79
N HIS A 36 4.45 -2.04 14.39
CA HIS A 36 5.08 -1.08 13.49
C HIS A 36 5.39 -1.71 12.11
N TYR A 37 4.96 -2.94 11.90
CA TYR A 37 5.09 -3.64 10.62
C TYR A 37 3.85 -3.42 9.76
N MET A 38 4.01 -2.73 8.64
CA MET A 38 2.89 -2.37 7.77
C MET A 38 2.27 -3.56 7.06
N GLU A 39 3.02 -4.63 6.84
CA GLU A 39 2.50 -5.89 6.31
C GLU A 39 1.44 -6.50 7.24
N GLU A 40 1.63 -6.37 8.54
CA GLU A 40 0.66 -6.82 9.54
C GLU A 40 -0.58 -5.94 9.54
N ALA A 41 -0.41 -4.63 9.48
CA ALA A 41 -1.52 -3.69 9.35
C ALA A 41 -2.33 -3.93 8.07
N ALA A 42 -1.68 -4.30 6.97
CA ALA A 42 -2.34 -4.61 5.70
C ALA A 42 -3.29 -5.82 5.77
N ASN A 43 -3.03 -6.75 6.70
CA ASN A 43 -3.84 -7.96 6.91
C ASN A 43 -4.88 -7.81 8.03
N ALA A 44 -4.91 -6.69 8.73
CA ALA A 44 -5.89 -6.43 9.78
C ALA A 44 -7.29 -6.13 9.21
N GLY A 45 -8.33 -6.45 9.95
CA GLY A 45 -9.70 -6.07 9.60
C GLY A 45 -9.99 -4.58 9.80
N TYR A 46 -9.29 -3.95 10.74
CA TYR A 46 -9.39 -2.52 11.06
C TYR A 46 -8.06 -2.01 11.60
N VAL A 47 -7.68 -0.82 11.22
CA VAL A 47 -6.41 -0.19 11.59
C VAL A 47 -6.65 1.17 12.22
N VAL A 48 -5.94 1.45 13.30
CA VAL A 48 -5.86 2.77 13.93
C VAL A 48 -4.41 3.23 13.88
N ILE A 49 -4.16 4.35 13.25
CA ILE A 49 -2.83 4.96 13.17
C ILE A 49 -2.71 6.02 14.25
N LEU A 50 -1.74 5.83 15.14
CA LEU A 50 -1.44 6.78 16.20
C LEU A 50 -0.21 7.61 15.83
N ASP A 51 -0.30 8.90 16.04
CA ASP A 51 0.83 9.82 15.97
C ASP A 51 0.77 10.82 17.11
N LYS A 52 1.90 10.97 17.81
CA LYS A 52 2.04 11.90 18.96
C LYS A 52 0.93 11.76 20.01
N GLY A 53 0.51 10.53 20.28
CA GLY A 53 -0.51 10.22 21.29
C GLY A 53 -1.95 10.46 20.86
N SER A 54 -2.18 10.76 19.59
CA SER A 54 -3.51 11.00 19.02
C SER A 54 -3.80 10.09 17.86
N VAL A 55 -5.08 9.82 17.59
CA VAL A 55 -5.50 9.10 16.39
C VAL A 55 -5.33 10.03 15.20
N ALA A 56 -4.43 9.63 14.30
CA ALA A 56 -4.16 10.37 13.08
C ALA A 56 -5.07 9.93 11.91
N ALA A 57 -5.36 8.63 11.83
CA ALA A 57 -6.33 8.06 10.89
C ALA A 57 -6.81 6.69 11.39
N GLU A 58 -7.97 6.27 10.96
CA GLU A 58 -8.51 4.94 11.26
C GLU A 58 -9.44 4.45 10.15
N GLY A 59 -9.56 3.15 9.98
CA GLY A 59 -10.42 2.50 9.00
C GLY A 59 -9.92 1.13 8.61
N THR A 60 -10.58 0.51 7.65
CA THR A 60 -10.05 -0.70 7.03
C THR A 60 -8.82 -0.37 6.19
N PRO A 61 -7.89 -1.32 5.97
CA PRO A 61 -6.76 -1.09 5.06
C PRO A 61 -7.17 -0.62 3.67
N PHE A 62 -8.28 -1.13 3.16
CA PHE A 62 -8.83 -0.72 1.87
C PHE A 62 -9.26 0.76 1.84
N GLU A 63 -10.02 1.20 2.85
CA GLU A 63 -10.45 2.60 3.00
C GLU A 63 -9.25 3.53 3.14
N LEU A 64 -8.30 3.20 4.01
CA LEU A 64 -7.11 4.00 4.24
C LEU A 64 -6.24 4.15 2.98
N LYS A 65 -6.08 3.09 2.20
CA LYS A 65 -5.36 3.16 0.93
C LYS A 65 -6.07 4.05 -0.09
N ASN A 66 -7.39 3.94 -0.20
CA ASN A 66 -8.15 4.76 -1.14
C ASN A 66 -8.16 6.24 -0.75
N ASP A 67 -8.17 6.55 0.55
CA ASP A 67 -8.27 7.92 1.06
C ASP A 67 -6.93 8.65 1.06
N TYR A 68 -5.82 7.94 1.30
CA TYR A 68 -4.52 8.57 1.54
C TYR A 68 -3.46 8.29 0.50
N VAL A 69 -3.63 7.31 -0.39
CA VAL A 69 -2.59 6.89 -1.33
C VAL A 69 -3.10 6.83 -2.77
N GLN A 70 -2.22 7.21 -3.69
CA GLN A 70 -2.46 7.05 -5.11
C GLN A 70 -1.87 5.74 -5.62
N ASP A 71 -2.51 5.17 -6.63
CA ASP A 71 -1.97 4.01 -7.34
C ASP A 71 -0.93 4.47 -8.39
N ILE A 72 -0.05 3.58 -8.77
CA ILE A 72 1.01 3.84 -9.74
C ILE A 72 0.84 2.91 -10.93
N VAL A 73 0.83 3.50 -12.12
CA VAL A 73 0.93 2.76 -13.38
C VAL A 73 2.35 2.90 -13.90
N SER A 74 3.07 1.80 -13.97
CA SER A 74 4.38 1.72 -14.60
C SER A 74 4.23 1.18 -16.01
N VAL A 75 4.84 1.84 -16.99
CA VAL A 75 4.79 1.43 -18.39
C VAL A 75 6.22 1.30 -18.93
N TYR A 76 6.45 0.27 -19.71
CA TYR A 76 7.74 -0.12 -20.22
C TYR A 76 7.77 -0.13 -21.74
N GLY A 77 8.95 0.05 -22.33
CA GLY A 77 9.15 -0.07 -23.78
C GLY A 77 8.55 1.07 -24.61
N VAL A 78 8.28 2.21 -24.00
CA VAL A 78 7.72 3.39 -24.64
C VAL A 78 8.73 4.54 -24.65
N SER A 79 8.60 5.44 -25.60
CA SER A 79 9.42 6.66 -25.69
C SER A 79 8.86 7.77 -24.77
N GLU A 80 9.72 8.74 -24.47
CA GLU A 80 9.29 9.90 -23.68
C GLU A 80 8.22 10.74 -24.40
N ASP A 81 8.27 10.82 -25.72
CA ASP A 81 7.26 11.54 -26.50
C ASP A 81 5.88 10.89 -26.43
N GLU A 82 5.83 9.56 -26.42
CA GLU A 82 4.60 8.81 -26.20
C GLU A 82 4.02 9.07 -24.82
N ILE A 83 4.85 9.10 -23.77
CA ILE A 83 4.41 9.44 -22.41
C ILE A 83 3.91 10.88 -22.31
N LYS A 84 4.60 11.84 -22.92
CA LYS A 84 4.19 13.25 -22.95
C LYS A 84 2.83 13.42 -23.62
N SER A 85 2.50 12.58 -24.60
CA SER A 85 1.21 12.63 -25.28
C SER A 85 0.00 12.37 -24.37
N LEU A 86 0.22 11.73 -23.21
CA LEU A 86 -0.82 11.48 -22.21
C LEU A 86 -1.23 12.74 -21.42
N ASN A 87 -0.47 13.83 -21.51
CA ASN A 87 -0.70 15.08 -20.76
C ASN A 87 -0.85 14.86 -19.24
N ARG A 88 -0.05 13.96 -18.68
CA ARG A 88 0.00 13.64 -17.25
C ARG A 88 1.39 13.83 -16.70
N GLU A 89 1.47 14.10 -15.42
CA GLU A 89 2.74 14.03 -14.68
C GLU A 89 3.28 12.61 -14.70
N TYR A 90 4.55 12.47 -14.99
CA TYR A 90 5.23 11.19 -15.01
C TYR A 90 6.61 11.29 -14.36
N LYS A 91 7.09 10.16 -13.91
CA LYS A 91 8.46 10.00 -13.40
C LYS A 91 9.18 8.99 -14.26
N LYS A 92 10.37 9.34 -14.76
CA LYS A 92 11.23 8.39 -15.44
C LYS A 92 11.81 7.40 -14.44
N ILE A 93 11.75 6.12 -14.76
CA ILE A 93 12.41 5.03 -14.05
C ILE A 93 13.42 4.34 -14.99
N ARG A 94 14.17 3.37 -14.47
CA ARG A 94 15.25 2.72 -15.22
C ARG A 94 14.79 2.19 -16.60
N ASP A 95 13.68 1.47 -16.63
CA ASP A 95 13.22 0.75 -17.83
C ASP A 95 11.89 1.27 -18.37
N GLY A 96 11.42 2.43 -17.90
CA GLY A 96 10.14 2.98 -18.32
C GLY A 96 9.74 4.25 -17.59
N TYR A 97 8.45 4.41 -17.40
CA TYR A 97 7.85 5.59 -16.80
C TYR A 97 6.76 5.22 -15.80
N GLN A 98 6.63 6.00 -14.76
CA GLN A 98 5.58 5.86 -13.76
C GLN A 98 4.62 7.04 -13.82
N ILE A 99 3.33 6.74 -13.79
CA ILE A 99 2.23 7.70 -13.78
C ILE A 99 1.43 7.46 -12.50
N LYS A 100 1.21 8.49 -11.73
CA LYS A 100 0.30 8.43 -10.57
C LYS A 100 -1.13 8.54 -11.04
N VAL A 101 -1.98 7.68 -10.52
CA VAL A 101 -3.42 7.69 -10.75
C VAL A 101 -4.15 7.62 -9.41
N ARG A 102 -5.34 8.18 -9.35
CA ARG A 102 -6.13 8.27 -8.12
C ARG A 102 -6.49 6.89 -7.57
N ASN A 103 -6.86 5.98 -8.45
CA ASN A 103 -7.28 4.62 -8.12
C ASN A 103 -7.19 3.71 -9.36
N THR A 104 -7.45 2.43 -9.17
CA THR A 104 -7.44 1.42 -10.25
C THR A 104 -8.46 1.70 -11.35
N LYS A 105 -9.57 2.33 -11.03
CA LYS A 105 -10.59 2.72 -12.04
C LYS A 105 -10.02 3.75 -13.01
N GLU A 106 -9.30 4.72 -12.52
CA GLU A 106 -8.60 5.71 -13.35
C GLU A 106 -7.47 5.06 -14.16
N ALA A 107 -6.72 4.12 -13.56
CA ALA A 107 -5.72 3.33 -14.28
C ALA A 107 -6.33 2.57 -15.45
N THR A 108 -7.44 1.88 -15.23
CA THR A 108 -8.16 1.13 -16.27
C THR A 108 -8.59 2.05 -17.42
N LYS A 109 -9.16 3.20 -17.10
CA LYS A 109 -9.57 4.19 -18.11
C LYS A 109 -8.39 4.65 -18.95
N LEU A 110 -7.29 5.01 -18.32
CA LEU A 110 -6.06 5.43 -18.99
C LEU A 110 -5.52 4.35 -19.94
N ILE A 111 -5.47 3.09 -19.48
CA ILE A 111 -4.98 1.96 -20.27
C ILE A 111 -5.91 1.68 -21.46
N VAL A 112 -7.21 1.67 -21.27
CA VAL A 112 -8.20 1.41 -22.34
C VAL A 112 -8.17 2.51 -23.39
N GLU A 113 -8.04 3.77 -23.00
CA GLU A 113 -7.96 4.92 -23.92
C GLU A 113 -6.65 4.95 -24.73
N HIS A 114 -5.60 4.28 -24.27
CA HIS A 114 -4.24 4.30 -24.85
C HIS A 114 -3.66 2.91 -25.00
N GLN A 115 -4.43 1.94 -25.48
CA GLN A 115 -4.05 0.52 -25.54
C GLN A 115 -2.73 0.28 -26.27
N ASP A 116 -2.45 1.01 -27.34
CA ASP A 116 -1.23 0.85 -28.13
C ASP A 116 0.05 1.22 -27.33
N LEU A 117 -0.10 2.10 -26.35
CA LEU A 117 0.99 2.53 -25.49
C LEU A 117 1.21 1.57 -24.32
N PHE A 118 0.13 1.05 -23.75
CA PHE A 118 0.18 0.15 -22.58
C PHE A 118 0.22 -1.33 -22.99
N MET A 119 1.27 -1.71 -23.72
CA MET A 119 1.51 -3.12 -24.11
C MET A 119 2.22 -3.90 -23.04
N ASP A 120 3.16 -3.27 -22.33
CA ASP A 120 3.89 -3.82 -21.18
C ASP A 120 3.79 -2.85 -20.03
N TYR A 121 3.03 -3.22 -19.02
CA TYR A 121 2.73 -2.33 -17.89
C TYR A 121 2.43 -3.09 -16.62
N GLU A 122 2.49 -2.37 -15.51
CA GLU A 122 2.15 -2.85 -14.17
C GLU A 122 1.31 -1.79 -13.45
N VAL A 123 0.28 -2.23 -12.76
CA VAL A 123 -0.51 -1.34 -11.86
C VAL A 123 -0.26 -1.76 -10.43
N VAL A 124 0.33 -0.88 -9.65
CA VAL A 124 0.65 -1.12 -8.25
C VAL A 124 -0.23 -0.26 -7.37
N LYS A 125 -1.00 -0.90 -6.52
CA LYS A 125 -1.74 -0.19 -5.47
C LYS A 125 -0.77 0.30 -4.40
N GLY A 126 -1.01 1.50 -3.90
CA GLY A 126 -0.29 2.01 -2.74
C GLY A 126 -0.44 1.08 -1.54
N GLY A 127 0.64 0.91 -0.78
CA GLY A 127 0.70 0.07 0.40
C GLY A 127 0.37 0.80 1.69
N MET A 128 0.29 0.07 2.80
CA MET A 128 0.10 0.66 4.14
C MET A 128 1.29 1.53 4.57
N ASP A 129 2.50 1.26 4.05
CA ASP A 129 3.67 2.12 4.24
C ASP A 129 3.42 3.54 3.74
N ASP A 130 2.83 3.63 2.54
CA ASP A 130 2.49 4.91 1.92
C ASP A 130 1.37 5.62 2.68
N VAL A 131 0.39 4.88 3.20
CA VAL A 131 -0.65 5.42 4.08
C VAL A 131 -0.03 6.01 5.33
N PHE A 132 0.83 5.27 6.01
CA PHE A 132 1.49 5.73 7.22
C PHE A 132 2.32 7.00 6.97
N LEU A 133 3.08 7.03 5.89
CA LEU A 133 3.86 8.20 5.50
C LEU A 133 2.96 9.41 5.18
N ALA A 134 1.87 9.20 4.46
CA ALA A 134 0.94 10.27 4.11
C ALA A 134 0.24 10.88 5.34
N VAL A 135 -0.13 10.02 6.30
CA VAL A 135 -0.86 10.43 7.51
C VAL A 135 0.05 11.08 8.55
N THR A 136 1.25 10.54 8.77
CA THR A 136 2.17 11.00 9.83
C THR A 136 3.31 11.89 9.33
N GLY A 137 3.61 11.87 8.04
CA GLY A 137 4.80 12.53 7.46
C GLY A 137 6.12 11.86 7.83
N LYS A 138 6.11 10.66 8.43
CA LYS A 138 7.29 9.94 8.91
C LYS A 138 7.58 8.74 8.02
N LYS A 139 8.85 8.53 7.69
CA LYS A 139 9.29 7.28 7.05
C LYS A 139 9.38 6.16 8.08
N LEU A 140 8.91 4.99 7.70
CA LEU A 140 9.11 3.77 8.50
C LEU A 140 10.58 3.35 8.40
N GLY A 141 11.17 3.00 9.56
CA GLY A 141 12.57 2.60 9.63
C GLY A 141 13.55 3.70 10.06
N GLY A 142 13.06 4.80 10.57
CA GLY A 142 13.71 5.70 11.53
C GLY A 142 15.16 6.05 11.29
N GLU A 143 15.55 6.51 10.11
CA GLU A 143 16.71 7.39 10.08
C GLU A 143 16.22 8.84 10.23
N HIS A 144 16.73 9.39 11.28
CA HIS A 144 16.54 10.79 11.68
C HIS A 144 17.17 11.76 10.69
#